data_1ccad7be9ec2db55fb11ca0a095ed6d3
#
_entry.id   1ccad7be9ec2db55fb11ca0a095ed6d3
#
_cell.length_a   1.000
_cell.length_b   1.000
_cell.length_c   1.000
_cell.angle_alpha   90.00
_cell.angle_beta   90.00
_cell.angle_gamma   90.00
#
_symmetry.space_group_name_H-M   'P 1'
#
loop_
_entity.id
_entity.type
_entity.pdbx_description
1 polymer ?
#
loop_
_entity_poly.entity_id
_entity_poly.type
_entity_poly.pdbx_seq_one_letter_code
_entity_poly.pdbx_strand_id
1 'polypeptide(L)'
;MIKITVPATSANLGIGYDTLAMAVSLYSHFTFERADKLTITGCPEEFQNENNLVYVSFVDALAAWGEPAFPVAIDIQTDVPVARGLGSSSTCVVAGIMAAAALTGHTVDRAELVRIATEVEGHPDNVAPAILGGAVCSFTPTDSLPQCLRYEVSDRLRFITVIPPYEVHTSEARKVVPQEIPLSTAVWQMGRIAGMTRGLETGDLDLIAAANDDRIQEPYRRRLIPDYNAVRDTCLNGGAKTIWISGSGSTLMAVTDDTIVAKFLQVKLREQFPKCDTHILTCDTEGAQIEYL
;
A
#
# COMPACT_ATOMS: atom_id res chain seq x y z
N MET A 1 -2.97 27.09 3.72
CA MET A 1 -2.15 26.03 3.10
C MET A 1 -2.16 24.83 4.04
N ILE A 2 -2.24 23.62 3.51
CA ILE A 2 -2.21 22.38 4.29
C ILE A 2 -1.21 21.42 3.67
N LYS A 3 -0.61 20.58 4.50
CA LYS A 3 0.25 19.47 4.06
C LYS A 3 -0.37 18.14 4.52
N ILE A 4 -0.49 17.20 3.60
CA ILE A 4 -0.99 15.86 3.87
C ILE A 4 0.13 14.87 3.63
N THR A 5 0.40 14.03 4.61
CA THR A 5 1.38 12.95 4.54
C THR A 5 0.66 11.62 4.55
N VAL A 6 0.88 10.79 3.53
CA VAL A 6 0.23 9.50 3.38
C VAL A 6 1.29 8.40 3.26
N PRO A 7 1.23 7.35 4.10
CA PRO A 7 2.17 6.24 4.00
C PRO A 7 1.87 5.37 2.77
N ALA A 8 2.92 4.78 2.22
CA ALA A 8 2.82 3.68 1.27
C ALA A 8 2.18 2.45 1.93
N THR A 9 1.69 1.53 1.11
CA THR A 9 1.07 0.30 1.59
C THR A 9 1.62 -0.93 0.87
N SER A 10 1.71 -2.04 1.60
CA SER A 10 1.95 -3.36 1.03
C SER A 10 0.67 -4.18 1.14
N ALA A 11 -0.01 -4.41 0.04
CA ALA A 11 -1.22 -5.22 0.01
C ALA A 11 -0.90 -6.72 -0.15
N ASN A 12 -1.87 -7.53 0.18
CA ASN A 12 -1.89 -8.99 0.17
C ASN A 12 -1.03 -9.65 1.26
N LEU A 13 0.11 -9.10 1.65
CA LEU A 13 1.06 -9.67 2.60
C LEU A 13 1.28 -11.19 2.38
N GLY A 14 1.47 -11.57 1.11
CA GLY A 14 1.51 -12.94 0.64
C GLY A 14 0.13 -13.61 0.62
N ILE A 15 -0.41 -13.92 1.78
CA ILE A 15 -1.55 -14.84 1.99
C ILE A 15 -2.93 -14.18 1.95
N GLY A 16 -3.04 -12.86 2.15
CA GLY A 16 -4.31 -12.15 2.31
C GLY A 16 -4.77 -11.44 1.04
N TYR A 17 -4.87 -12.16 -0.07
CA TYR A 17 -5.26 -11.60 -1.36
C TYR A 17 -6.55 -10.79 -1.29
N ASP A 18 -6.48 -9.51 -1.73
CA ASP A 18 -7.58 -8.51 -1.74
C ASP A 18 -8.24 -8.27 -0.37
N THR A 19 -7.58 -8.65 0.74
CA THR A 19 -8.16 -8.51 2.09
C THR A 19 -7.19 -7.94 3.11
N LEU A 20 -5.91 -8.31 3.07
CA LEU A 20 -4.92 -7.94 4.09
C LEU A 20 -3.85 -7.03 3.49
N ALA A 21 -3.61 -5.90 4.16
CA ALA A 21 -2.53 -5.00 3.78
C ALA A 21 -1.94 -4.29 5.00
N MET A 22 -0.82 -3.61 4.82
CA MET A 22 -0.12 -2.91 5.89
C MET A 22 0.43 -1.58 5.38
N ALA A 23 0.29 -0.53 6.19
CA ALA A 23 0.98 0.74 5.98
C ALA A 23 2.47 0.60 6.32
N VAL A 24 3.34 1.22 5.54
CA VAL A 24 4.79 1.15 5.71
C VAL A 24 5.43 2.54 5.72
N SER A 25 6.59 2.67 6.39
CA SER A 25 7.33 3.92 6.60
C SER A 25 8.04 4.43 5.34
N LEU A 26 7.30 4.60 4.26
CA LEU A 26 7.67 5.28 3.02
C LEU A 26 6.50 6.20 2.67
N TYR A 27 6.74 7.46 2.29
CA TYR A 27 5.68 8.45 2.31
C TYR A 27 5.54 9.22 1.01
N SER A 28 4.31 9.66 0.75
CA SER A 28 3.99 10.73 -0.17
C SER A 28 3.52 11.96 0.61
N HIS A 29 3.95 13.13 0.20
CA HIS A 29 3.59 14.43 0.78
C HIS A 29 2.87 15.26 -0.27
N PHE A 30 1.74 15.83 0.10
CA PHE A 30 0.91 16.64 -0.78
C PHE A 30 0.62 17.96 -0.09
N THR A 31 0.98 19.07 -0.73
CA THR A 31 0.62 20.41 -0.24
C THR A 31 -0.53 20.95 -1.06
N PHE A 32 -1.56 21.47 -0.40
CA PHE A 32 -2.73 22.07 -1.04
C PHE A 32 -2.96 23.48 -0.56
N GLU A 33 -3.34 24.35 -1.50
CA GLU A 33 -3.77 25.70 -1.25
C GLU A 33 -4.91 26.09 -2.20
N ARG A 34 -5.87 26.92 -1.74
CA ARG A 34 -6.85 27.51 -2.65
C ARG A 34 -6.15 28.45 -3.63
N ALA A 35 -6.53 28.40 -4.90
CA ALA A 35 -5.90 29.15 -5.97
C ALA A 35 -6.94 29.70 -6.96
N ASP A 36 -6.54 30.62 -7.85
CA ASP A 36 -7.41 31.15 -8.89
C ASP A 36 -7.59 30.16 -10.08
N LYS A 37 -6.64 29.24 -10.22
CA LYS A 37 -6.65 28.18 -11.26
C LYS A 37 -5.98 26.93 -10.73
N LEU A 38 -6.36 25.78 -11.31
CA LEU A 38 -5.68 24.53 -11.03
C LEU A 38 -4.20 24.61 -11.43
N THR A 39 -3.32 24.25 -10.50
CA THR A 39 -1.89 24.10 -10.73
C THR A 39 -1.42 22.84 -10.01
N ILE A 40 -0.71 21.94 -10.71
CA ILE A 40 -0.15 20.72 -10.13
C ILE A 40 1.33 20.69 -10.46
N THR A 41 2.17 20.46 -9.45
CA THR A 41 3.63 20.40 -9.55
C THR A 41 4.16 19.14 -8.84
N GLY A 42 5.45 18.82 -9.07
CA GLY A 42 6.09 17.68 -8.41
C GLY A 42 5.79 16.31 -9.01
N CYS A 43 5.09 16.25 -10.15
CA CYS A 43 4.85 15.03 -10.92
C CYS A 43 5.18 15.24 -12.40
N PRO A 44 5.28 14.18 -13.23
CA PRO A 44 5.48 14.31 -14.65
C PRO A 44 4.45 15.22 -15.33
N GLU A 45 4.86 15.95 -16.37
CA GLU A 45 4.05 16.98 -17.05
C GLU A 45 2.70 16.42 -17.54
N GLU A 46 2.69 15.18 -18.00
CA GLU A 46 1.49 14.46 -18.46
C GLU A 46 0.41 14.28 -17.38
N PHE A 47 0.80 14.36 -16.09
CA PHE A 47 -0.11 14.29 -14.95
C PHE A 47 -0.43 15.67 -14.33
N GLN A 48 0.11 16.77 -14.86
CA GLN A 48 -0.13 18.13 -14.35
C GLN A 48 -1.42 18.74 -14.93
N ASN A 49 -2.52 18.01 -14.85
CA ASN A 49 -3.82 18.41 -15.40
C ASN A 49 -4.99 17.88 -14.55
N GLU A 50 -6.20 18.18 -14.98
CA GLU A 50 -7.45 17.82 -14.30
C GLU A 50 -7.71 16.31 -14.17
N ASN A 51 -7.02 15.47 -14.94
CA ASN A 51 -7.10 14.01 -14.81
C ASN A 51 -6.12 13.44 -13.77
N ASN A 52 -5.35 14.29 -13.08
CA ASN A 52 -4.50 13.83 -11.99
C ASN A 52 -5.33 13.20 -10.88
N LEU A 53 -4.98 11.99 -10.47
CA LEU A 53 -5.76 11.21 -9.51
C LEU A 53 -5.97 11.94 -8.18
N VAL A 54 -4.98 12.73 -7.72
CA VAL A 54 -5.11 13.55 -6.50
C VAL A 54 -6.24 14.57 -6.66
N TYR A 55 -6.28 15.26 -7.81
CA TYR A 55 -7.32 16.26 -8.08
C TYR A 55 -8.68 15.63 -8.36
N VAL A 56 -8.73 14.52 -9.10
CA VAL A 56 -9.98 13.76 -9.32
C VAL A 56 -10.57 13.34 -7.97
N SER A 57 -9.78 12.76 -7.08
CA SER A 57 -10.25 12.32 -5.75
C SER A 57 -10.68 13.51 -4.86
N PHE A 58 -10.03 14.67 -5.02
CA PHE A 58 -10.44 15.90 -4.35
C PHE A 58 -11.83 16.35 -4.82
N VAL A 59 -12.08 16.35 -6.13
CA VAL A 59 -13.37 16.74 -6.72
C VAL A 59 -14.47 15.74 -6.39
N ASP A 60 -14.17 14.44 -6.44
CA ASP A 60 -15.12 13.38 -6.09
C ASP A 60 -15.59 13.48 -4.63
N ALA A 61 -14.65 13.77 -3.72
CA ALA A 61 -14.99 14.00 -2.32
C ALA A 61 -15.88 15.22 -2.12
N LEU A 62 -15.57 16.35 -2.79
CA LEU A 62 -16.44 17.53 -2.76
C LEU A 62 -17.86 17.20 -3.27
N ALA A 63 -17.95 16.47 -4.37
CA ALA A 63 -19.23 16.05 -4.94
C ALA A 63 -20.02 15.13 -3.98
N ALA A 64 -19.35 14.21 -3.28
CA ALA A 64 -19.95 13.34 -2.28
C ALA A 64 -20.57 14.12 -1.11
N TRP A 65 -20.06 15.29 -0.79
CA TRP A 65 -20.59 16.19 0.25
C TRP A 65 -21.51 17.29 -0.30
N GLY A 66 -21.76 17.32 -1.62
CA GLY A 66 -22.59 18.35 -2.25
C GLY A 66 -21.92 19.73 -2.33
N GLU A 67 -20.59 19.78 -2.19
CA GLU A 67 -19.81 20.99 -2.28
C GLU A 67 -19.37 21.29 -3.73
N PRO A 68 -19.39 22.56 -4.18
CA PRO A 68 -18.91 22.90 -5.50
C PRO A 68 -17.39 22.74 -5.59
N ALA A 69 -16.93 22.21 -6.72
CA ALA A 69 -15.51 22.15 -7.00
C ALA A 69 -14.91 23.56 -7.13
N PHE A 70 -13.69 23.73 -6.64
CA PHE A 70 -12.94 24.97 -6.74
C PHE A 70 -11.47 24.69 -7.08
N PRO A 71 -10.77 25.64 -7.72
CA PRO A 71 -9.40 25.45 -8.10
C PRO A 71 -8.45 25.47 -6.90
N VAL A 72 -7.41 24.62 -6.99
CA VAL A 72 -6.36 24.46 -5.98
C VAL A 72 -4.99 24.42 -6.63
N ALA A 73 -3.96 24.85 -5.91
CA ALA A 73 -2.57 24.55 -6.19
C ALA A 73 -2.19 23.29 -5.40
N ILE A 74 -1.57 22.31 -6.08
CA ILE A 74 -1.13 21.03 -5.51
C ILE A 74 0.35 20.88 -5.79
N ASP A 75 1.16 20.63 -4.75
CA ASP A 75 2.55 20.22 -4.89
C ASP A 75 2.71 18.79 -4.36
N ILE A 76 3.33 17.92 -5.16
CA ILE A 76 3.47 16.48 -4.87
C ILE A 76 4.95 16.17 -4.66
N GLN A 77 5.29 15.64 -3.49
CA GLN A 77 6.62 15.13 -3.16
C GLN A 77 6.48 13.68 -2.69
N THR A 78 6.99 12.73 -3.47
CA THR A 78 6.77 11.32 -3.18
C THR A 78 8.04 10.48 -3.30
N ASP A 79 8.25 9.62 -2.29
CA ASP A 79 9.22 8.53 -2.35
C ASP A 79 8.55 7.21 -2.78
N VAL A 80 7.21 7.21 -2.96
CA VAL A 80 6.44 6.03 -3.34
C VAL A 80 6.38 5.89 -4.86
N PRO A 81 7.03 4.87 -5.45
CA PRO A 81 7.09 4.72 -6.89
C PRO A 81 5.74 4.29 -7.49
N VAL A 82 5.42 4.87 -8.65
CA VAL A 82 4.18 4.58 -9.38
C VAL A 82 4.18 3.16 -9.94
N ALA A 83 3.05 2.44 -9.84
CA ALA A 83 2.82 1.11 -10.40
C ALA A 83 3.87 0.06 -10.00
N ARG A 84 4.32 0.07 -8.75
CA ARG A 84 5.29 -0.87 -8.17
C ARG A 84 4.72 -1.71 -7.01
N GLY A 85 3.41 -1.68 -6.78
CA GLY A 85 2.77 -2.45 -5.72
C GLY A 85 2.98 -1.89 -4.30
N LEU A 86 3.22 -0.58 -4.18
CA LEU A 86 3.37 0.14 -2.91
C LEU A 86 2.25 1.15 -2.64
N GLY A 87 1.09 0.99 -3.28
CA GLY A 87 -0.09 1.80 -3.00
C GLY A 87 0.00 3.28 -3.45
N SER A 88 0.79 3.59 -4.49
CA SER A 88 0.93 4.97 -4.99
C SER A 88 -0.41 5.60 -5.39
N SER A 89 -1.32 4.85 -6.02
CA SER A 89 -2.69 5.28 -6.32
C SER A 89 -3.43 5.68 -5.05
N SER A 90 -3.39 4.81 -4.05
CA SER A 90 -4.09 5.03 -2.77
C SER A 90 -3.56 6.23 -2.00
N THR A 91 -2.23 6.55 -2.09
CA THR A 91 -1.71 7.79 -1.50
C THR A 91 -2.32 9.03 -2.13
N CYS A 92 -2.52 9.01 -3.46
CA CYS A 92 -3.16 10.10 -4.19
C CYS A 92 -4.64 10.25 -3.81
N VAL A 93 -5.38 9.14 -3.78
CA VAL A 93 -6.81 9.11 -3.43
C VAL A 93 -7.02 9.65 -2.02
N VAL A 94 -6.28 9.15 -1.04
CA VAL A 94 -6.40 9.56 0.36
C VAL A 94 -6.06 11.04 0.53
N ALA A 95 -4.98 11.52 -0.11
CA ALA A 95 -4.59 12.92 -0.03
C ALA A 95 -5.66 13.85 -0.61
N GLY A 96 -6.23 13.53 -1.77
CA GLY A 96 -7.29 14.32 -2.40
C GLY A 96 -8.53 14.46 -1.51
N ILE A 97 -9.01 13.34 -0.94
CA ILE A 97 -10.19 13.34 -0.06
C ILE A 97 -9.94 14.14 1.21
N MET A 98 -8.78 13.94 1.86
CA MET A 98 -8.41 14.68 3.07
C MET A 98 -8.27 16.18 2.81
N ALA A 99 -7.73 16.55 1.63
CA ALA A 99 -7.62 17.96 1.24
C ALA A 99 -9.00 18.60 1.04
N ALA A 100 -9.94 17.89 0.40
CA ALA A 100 -11.30 18.38 0.22
C ALA A 100 -11.98 18.64 1.57
N ALA A 101 -11.88 17.70 2.52
CA ALA A 101 -12.41 17.86 3.87
C ALA A 101 -11.81 19.09 4.58
N ALA A 102 -10.48 19.20 4.58
CA ALA A 102 -9.78 20.26 5.31
C ALA A 102 -10.04 21.66 4.73
N LEU A 103 -10.09 21.80 3.39
CA LEU A 103 -10.29 23.09 2.73
C LEU A 103 -11.74 23.57 2.76
N THR A 104 -12.70 22.68 3.01
CA THR A 104 -14.13 23.03 3.20
C THR A 104 -14.53 23.11 4.66
N GLY A 105 -13.67 22.68 5.59
CA GLY A 105 -13.98 22.60 7.01
C GLY A 105 -14.91 21.42 7.36
N HIS A 106 -15.02 20.44 6.49
CA HIS A 106 -15.75 19.21 6.74
C HIS A 106 -15.03 18.37 7.82
N THR A 107 -15.76 17.95 8.83
CA THR A 107 -15.23 17.03 9.84
C THR A 107 -15.56 15.62 9.38
N VAL A 108 -14.53 14.87 8.99
CA VAL A 108 -14.66 13.50 8.47
C VAL A 108 -13.91 12.57 9.42
N ASP A 109 -14.56 11.52 9.89
CA ASP A 109 -13.88 10.47 10.64
C ASP A 109 -13.16 9.48 9.71
N ARG A 110 -12.29 8.65 10.28
CA ARG A 110 -11.50 7.68 9.50
C ARG A 110 -12.36 6.65 8.78
N ALA A 111 -13.52 6.28 9.32
CA ALA A 111 -14.41 5.31 8.70
C ALA A 111 -15.07 5.89 7.43
N GLU A 112 -15.48 7.15 7.49
CA GLU A 112 -16.01 7.86 6.33
C GLU A 112 -14.92 8.08 5.25
N LEU A 113 -13.70 8.43 5.66
CA LEU A 113 -12.57 8.52 4.72
C LEU A 113 -12.34 7.19 4.00
N VAL A 114 -12.32 6.07 4.71
CA VAL A 114 -12.18 4.73 4.11
C VAL A 114 -13.34 4.43 3.15
N ARG A 115 -14.56 4.79 3.50
CA ARG A 115 -15.73 4.60 2.62
C ARG A 115 -15.55 5.34 1.29
N ILE A 116 -15.32 6.65 1.35
CA ILE A 116 -15.16 7.48 0.13
C ILE A 116 -13.95 7.01 -0.68
N ALA A 117 -12.82 6.74 -0.02
CA ALA A 117 -11.62 6.26 -0.70
C ALA A 117 -11.84 4.89 -1.37
N THR A 118 -12.64 4.00 -0.75
CA THR A 118 -13.00 2.71 -1.34
C THR A 118 -13.90 2.86 -2.57
N GLU A 119 -14.82 3.83 -2.57
CA GLU A 119 -15.68 4.13 -3.72
C GLU A 119 -14.85 4.63 -4.92
N VAL A 120 -13.82 5.45 -4.67
CA VAL A 120 -12.92 5.97 -5.71
C VAL A 120 -11.96 4.89 -6.23
N GLU A 121 -11.31 4.13 -5.33
CA GLU A 121 -10.31 3.11 -5.69
C GLU A 121 -10.94 1.80 -6.19
N GLY A 122 -12.18 1.51 -5.77
CA GLY A 122 -12.90 0.27 -6.09
C GLY A 122 -12.67 -0.88 -5.10
N HIS A 123 -11.69 -0.77 -4.20
CA HIS A 123 -11.40 -1.77 -3.16
C HIS A 123 -10.68 -1.14 -1.97
N PRO A 124 -10.89 -1.67 -0.72
CA PRO A 124 -10.38 -1.05 0.50
C PRO A 124 -8.94 -1.43 0.86
N ASP A 125 -8.35 -2.46 0.26
CA ASP A 125 -7.14 -3.13 0.74
C ASP A 125 -5.92 -2.21 0.87
N ASN A 126 -5.74 -1.22 -0.02
CA ASN A 126 -4.65 -0.25 0.08
C ASN A 126 -5.06 1.05 0.79
N VAL A 127 -6.26 1.57 0.51
CA VAL A 127 -6.70 2.84 1.11
C VAL A 127 -6.94 2.73 2.62
N ALA A 128 -7.41 1.58 3.10
CA ALA A 128 -7.66 1.38 4.52
C ALA A 128 -6.39 1.46 5.38
N PRO A 129 -5.30 0.71 5.12
CA PRO A 129 -4.07 0.89 5.88
C PRO A 129 -3.43 2.27 5.65
N ALA A 130 -3.51 2.85 4.46
CA ALA A 130 -3.01 4.21 4.22
C ALA A 130 -3.69 5.26 5.13
N ILE A 131 -4.99 5.11 5.41
CA ILE A 131 -5.76 5.98 6.29
C ILE A 131 -5.56 5.63 7.78
N LEU A 132 -5.60 4.33 8.13
CA LEU A 132 -5.69 3.85 9.50
C LEU A 132 -4.33 3.59 10.15
N GLY A 133 -3.28 3.36 9.36
CA GLY A 133 -2.02 2.80 9.83
C GLY A 133 -2.16 1.32 10.25
N GLY A 134 -1.05 0.69 10.59
CA GLY A 134 -1.02 -0.71 11.02
C GLY A 134 -1.20 -1.70 9.88
N ALA A 135 -1.45 -2.96 10.23
CA ALA A 135 -1.96 -3.97 9.31
C ALA A 135 -3.49 -3.95 9.38
N VAL A 136 -4.15 -4.03 8.22
CA VAL A 136 -5.61 -3.95 8.13
C VAL A 136 -6.14 -5.11 7.32
N CYS A 137 -7.09 -5.84 7.89
CA CYS A 137 -7.91 -6.80 7.16
C CYS A 137 -9.25 -6.14 6.83
N SER A 138 -9.55 -6.03 5.54
CA SER A 138 -10.76 -5.38 5.05
C SER A 138 -11.69 -6.38 4.38
N PHE A 139 -12.99 -6.21 4.62
CA PHE A 139 -14.04 -6.95 3.92
C PHE A 139 -15.30 -6.09 3.84
N THR A 140 -16.09 -6.30 2.81
CA THR A 140 -17.36 -5.58 2.65
C THR A 140 -18.53 -6.55 2.84
N PRO A 141 -19.32 -6.40 3.91
CA PRO A 141 -20.56 -7.16 4.07
C PRO A 141 -21.54 -6.83 2.94
N THR A 142 -22.46 -7.75 2.67
CA THR A 142 -23.50 -7.51 1.66
C THR A 142 -24.31 -6.27 2.00
N ASP A 143 -24.47 -5.37 1.04
CA ASP A 143 -25.24 -4.11 1.16
C ASP A 143 -24.82 -3.19 2.31
N SER A 144 -23.54 -3.20 2.70
CA SER A 144 -23.03 -2.35 3.77
C SER A 144 -21.65 -1.77 3.46
N LEU A 145 -21.19 -0.90 4.36
CA LEU A 145 -19.90 -0.24 4.27
C LEU A 145 -18.74 -1.21 4.52
N PRO A 146 -17.56 -0.94 3.93
CA PRO A 146 -16.35 -1.71 4.25
C PRO A 146 -16.10 -1.77 5.75
N GLN A 147 -15.77 -2.95 6.24
CA GLN A 147 -15.31 -3.19 7.60
C GLN A 147 -13.79 -3.36 7.59
N CYS A 148 -13.12 -2.69 8.50
CA CYS A 148 -11.66 -2.68 8.59
C CYS A 148 -11.24 -3.13 9.99
N LEU A 149 -10.59 -4.27 10.07
CA LEU A 149 -9.98 -4.77 11.30
C LEU A 149 -8.52 -4.37 11.31
N ARG A 150 -8.16 -3.38 12.15
CA ARG A 150 -6.79 -2.92 12.31
C ARG A 150 -6.07 -3.77 13.36
N TYR A 151 -4.87 -4.20 13.01
CA TYR A 151 -3.95 -4.93 13.87
C TYR A 151 -2.69 -4.10 14.10
N GLU A 152 -2.16 -4.14 15.30
CA GLU A 152 -0.83 -3.63 15.57
C GLU A 152 0.21 -4.56 14.95
N VAL A 153 1.35 -4.00 14.55
CA VAL A 153 2.47 -4.77 14.02
C VAL A 153 3.65 -4.56 14.94
N SER A 154 4.30 -5.65 15.35
CA SER A 154 5.45 -5.60 16.24
C SER A 154 6.55 -4.66 15.71
N ASP A 155 7.00 -3.74 16.54
CA ASP A 155 8.05 -2.77 16.23
C ASP A 155 9.43 -3.41 16.03
N ARG A 156 9.59 -4.68 16.38
CA ARG A 156 10.81 -5.47 16.11
C ARG A 156 10.96 -5.82 14.63
N LEU A 157 9.87 -5.93 13.88
CA LEU A 157 9.89 -6.36 12.49
C LEU A 157 10.51 -5.28 11.58
N ARG A 158 11.32 -5.75 10.64
CA ARG A 158 11.92 -4.95 9.56
C ARG A 158 11.53 -5.57 8.23
N PHE A 159 11.05 -4.70 7.35
CA PHE A 159 10.59 -5.08 6.02
C PHE A 159 11.59 -4.54 5.00
N ILE A 160 12.25 -5.43 4.28
CA ILE A 160 13.23 -5.07 3.27
C ILE A 160 12.54 -5.12 1.91
N THR A 161 12.38 -3.96 1.26
CA THR A 161 11.82 -3.88 -0.07
C THR A 161 12.89 -3.98 -1.14
N VAL A 162 12.54 -4.68 -2.21
CA VAL A 162 13.26 -4.66 -3.48
C VAL A 162 12.30 -4.19 -4.54
N ILE A 163 12.55 -3.01 -5.10
CA ILE A 163 11.67 -2.31 -6.04
C ILE A 163 12.32 -2.33 -7.43
N PRO A 164 11.90 -3.22 -8.33
CA PRO A 164 12.42 -3.27 -9.69
C PRO A 164 12.07 -2.00 -10.49
N PRO A 165 12.87 -1.67 -11.55
CA PRO A 165 12.63 -0.47 -12.35
C PRO A 165 11.45 -0.57 -13.33
N TYR A 166 10.80 -1.74 -13.43
CA TYR A 166 9.67 -1.98 -14.33
C TYR A 166 8.34 -2.06 -13.59
N GLU A 167 7.29 -1.68 -14.29
CA GLU A 167 5.91 -1.65 -13.78
C GLU A 167 5.22 -3.00 -13.91
N VAL A 168 4.31 -3.26 -12.95
CA VAL A 168 3.30 -4.32 -13.05
C VAL A 168 1.95 -3.69 -12.76
N HIS A 169 1.17 -3.51 -13.82
CA HIS A 169 -0.16 -2.91 -13.67
C HIS A 169 -1.13 -3.86 -12.97
N THR A 170 -1.94 -3.34 -12.06
CA THR A 170 -2.91 -4.11 -11.28
C THR A 170 -3.86 -4.92 -12.17
N SER A 171 -4.28 -4.34 -13.30
CA SER A 171 -5.13 -5.01 -14.28
C SER A 171 -4.48 -6.25 -14.89
N GLU A 172 -3.17 -6.23 -15.14
CA GLU A 172 -2.42 -7.38 -15.65
C GLU A 172 -2.21 -8.43 -14.55
N ALA A 173 -1.86 -7.97 -13.35
CA ALA A 173 -1.69 -8.85 -12.19
C ALA A 173 -2.99 -9.57 -11.79
N ARG A 174 -4.16 -8.97 -12.01
CA ARG A 174 -5.47 -9.61 -11.79
C ARG A 174 -5.80 -10.65 -12.84
N LYS A 175 -5.43 -10.44 -14.12
CA LYS A 175 -5.72 -11.36 -15.23
C LYS A 175 -5.06 -12.73 -15.09
N VAL A 176 -3.92 -12.81 -14.42
CA VAL A 176 -3.20 -14.09 -14.26
C VAL A 176 -3.69 -14.92 -13.07
N VAL A 177 -4.50 -14.33 -12.17
CA VAL A 177 -5.07 -15.04 -11.00
C VAL A 177 -6.30 -15.85 -11.44
N PRO A 178 -6.43 -17.13 -11.02
CA PRO A 178 -7.57 -17.95 -11.38
C PRO A 178 -8.87 -17.40 -10.79
N GLN A 179 -9.96 -17.49 -11.54
CA GLN A 179 -11.30 -17.07 -11.12
C GLN A 179 -11.98 -18.09 -10.19
N GLU A 180 -11.52 -19.33 -10.22
CA GLU A 180 -12.03 -20.43 -9.39
C GLU A 180 -10.88 -21.17 -8.72
N ILE A 181 -11.09 -21.59 -7.49
CA ILE A 181 -10.11 -22.34 -6.70
C ILE A 181 -10.77 -23.55 -6.03
N PRO A 182 -10.03 -24.65 -5.82
CA PRO A 182 -10.53 -25.78 -5.03
C PRO A 182 -10.86 -25.38 -3.58
N LEU A 183 -11.89 -25.97 -2.99
CA LEU A 183 -12.25 -25.75 -1.58
C LEU A 183 -11.06 -25.99 -0.64
N SER A 184 -10.21 -26.96 -0.92
CA SER A 184 -8.99 -27.22 -0.14
C SER A 184 -8.02 -26.03 -0.15
N THR A 185 -7.92 -25.30 -1.26
CA THR A 185 -7.13 -24.06 -1.35
C THR A 185 -7.76 -22.95 -0.51
N ALA A 186 -9.08 -22.78 -0.55
CA ALA A 186 -9.77 -21.81 0.29
C ALA A 186 -9.55 -22.08 1.79
N VAL A 187 -9.71 -23.34 2.22
CA VAL A 187 -9.44 -23.75 3.62
C VAL A 187 -7.97 -23.49 3.99
N TRP A 188 -7.04 -23.76 3.08
CA TRP A 188 -5.62 -23.49 3.26
C TRP A 188 -5.34 -22.01 3.54
N GLN A 189 -5.94 -21.10 2.75
CA GLN A 189 -5.78 -19.66 2.90
C GLN A 189 -6.38 -19.14 4.21
N MET A 190 -7.62 -19.55 4.55
CA MET A 190 -8.34 -19.02 5.73
C MET A 190 -7.55 -19.18 7.03
N GLY A 191 -6.97 -20.36 7.29
CA GLY A 191 -6.17 -20.58 8.48
C GLY A 191 -4.88 -19.75 8.52
N ARG A 192 -4.27 -19.51 7.35
CA ARG A 192 -3.02 -18.76 7.25
C ARG A 192 -3.19 -17.26 7.41
N ILE A 193 -4.34 -16.69 7.04
CA ILE A 193 -4.63 -15.27 7.31
C ILE A 193 -4.57 -15.01 8.82
N ALA A 194 -5.22 -15.85 9.63
CA ALA A 194 -5.16 -15.74 11.10
C ALA A 194 -3.74 -15.91 11.64
N GLY A 195 -2.95 -16.84 11.06
CA GLY A 195 -1.53 -17.01 11.40
C GLY A 195 -0.70 -15.79 11.06
N MET A 196 -0.89 -15.20 9.88
CA MET A 196 -0.16 -13.99 9.44
C MET A 196 -0.47 -12.80 10.36
N THR A 197 -1.75 -12.51 10.61
CA THR A 197 -2.13 -11.40 11.49
C THR A 197 -1.54 -11.56 12.87
N ARG A 198 -1.64 -12.77 13.46
CA ARG A 198 -1.07 -13.03 14.78
C ARG A 198 0.45 -12.95 14.80
N GLY A 199 1.12 -13.46 13.76
CA GLY A 199 2.56 -13.39 13.62
C GLY A 199 3.07 -11.94 13.53
N LEU A 200 2.39 -11.09 12.77
CA LEU A 200 2.70 -9.66 12.65
C LEU A 200 2.53 -8.93 14.00
N GLU A 201 1.46 -9.18 14.73
CA GLU A 201 1.21 -8.59 16.06
C GLU A 201 2.29 -8.97 17.07
N THR A 202 2.64 -10.24 17.14
CA THR A 202 3.59 -10.74 18.15
C THR A 202 5.05 -10.63 17.73
N GLY A 203 5.31 -10.37 16.42
CA GLY A 203 6.65 -10.44 15.85
C GLY A 203 7.20 -11.87 15.79
N ASP A 204 6.32 -12.88 15.72
CA ASP A 204 6.70 -14.29 15.58
C ASP A 204 7.03 -14.60 14.12
N LEU A 205 8.31 -14.54 13.78
CA LEU A 205 8.81 -14.79 12.43
C LEU A 205 8.55 -16.22 11.94
N ASP A 206 8.55 -17.20 12.83
CA ASP A 206 8.28 -18.60 12.47
C ASP A 206 6.82 -18.76 12.06
N LEU A 207 5.92 -18.11 12.78
CA LEU A 207 4.50 -18.08 12.45
C LEU A 207 4.24 -17.32 11.14
N ILE A 208 4.88 -16.15 10.94
CA ILE A 208 4.79 -15.38 9.69
C ILE A 208 5.24 -16.23 8.50
N ALA A 209 6.39 -16.91 8.61
CA ALA A 209 6.92 -17.74 7.55
C ALA A 209 6.02 -18.96 7.26
N ALA A 210 5.49 -19.61 8.30
CA ALA A 210 4.57 -20.74 8.15
C ALA A 210 3.23 -20.32 7.53
N ALA A 211 2.80 -19.08 7.80
CA ALA A 211 1.59 -18.52 7.21
C ALA A 211 1.78 -18.09 5.75
N ASN A 212 2.97 -17.63 5.38
CA ASN A 212 3.26 -17.10 4.03
C ASN A 212 3.49 -18.22 3.00
N ASP A 213 2.45 -19.02 2.75
CA ASP A 213 2.40 -20.05 1.71
C ASP A 213 1.12 -19.87 0.90
N ASP A 214 1.12 -18.83 0.06
CA ASP A 214 -0.02 -18.47 -0.77
C ASP A 214 -0.22 -19.45 -1.93
N ARG A 215 -1.49 -19.80 -2.19
CA ARG A 215 -1.91 -20.67 -3.29
C ARG A 215 -2.89 -20.02 -4.25
N ILE A 216 -3.23 -18.75 -4.03
CA ILE A 216 -4.24 -18.04 -4.83
C ILE A 216 -3.59 -17.10 -5.86
N GLN A 217 -2.67 -16.24 -5.46
CA GLN A 217 -2.19 -15.17 -6.34
C GLN A 217 -0.68 -15.25 -6.65
N GLU A 218 0.17 -15.47 -5.65
CA GLU A 218 1.62 -15.39 -5.80
C GLU A 218 2.21 -16.43 -6.78
N PRO A 219 1.75 -17.70 -6.82
CA PRO A 219 2.21 -18.68 -7.81
C PRO A 219 2.01 -18.23 -9.26
N TYR A 220 1.06 -17.36 -9.51
CA TYR A 220 0.74 -16.83 -10.84
C TYR A 220 1.43 -15.51 -11.11
N ARG A 221 1.37 -14.55 -10.16
CA ARG A 221 1.95 -13.20 -10.28
C ARG A 221 3.47 -13.19 -10.34
N ARG A 222 4.17 -14.11 -9.67
CA ARG A 222 5.64 -14.21 -9.72
C ARG A 222 6.19 -14.35 -11.14
N ARG A 223 5.38 -14.80 -12.10
CA ARG A 223 5.76 -14.92 -13.52
C ARG A 223 5.87 -13.55 -14.21
N LEU A 224 5.26 -12.53 -13.63
CA LEU A 224 5.33 -11.14 -14.10
C LEU A 224 6.59 -10.41 -13.58
N ILE A 225 7.36 -11.06 -12.70
CA ILE A 225 8.54 -10.50 -12.04
C ILE A 225 9.75 -11.36 -12.41
N PRO A 226 10.50 -11.00 -13.47
CA PRO A 226 11.62 -11.82 -13.98
C PRO A 226 12.65 -12.19 -12.92
N ASP A 227 12.96 -11.25 -12.01
CA ASP A 227 13.97 -11.42 -10.97
C ASP A 227 13.45 -12.08 -9.68
N TYR A 228 12.17 -12.50 -9.63
CA TYR A 228 11.52 -13.02 -8.43
C TYR A 228 12.35 -14.09 -7.71
N ASN A 229 12.77 -15.14 -8.41
CA ASN A 229 13.51 -16.24 -7.81
C ASN A 229 14.89 -15.79 -7.29
N ALA A 230 15.62 -15.00 -8.08
CA ALA A 230 16.95 -14.51 -7.72
C ALA A 230 16.89 -13.60 -6.47
N VAL A 231 15.93 -12.69 -6.42
CA VAL A 231 15.72 -11.81 -5.25
C VAL A 231 15.29 -12.64 -4.03
N ARG A 232 14.34 -13.56 -4.21
CA ARG A 232 13.87 -14.45 -3.15
C ARG A 232 15.03 -15.25 -2.53
N ASP A 233 15.82 -15.90 -3.38
CA ASP A 233 16.92 -16.74 -2.92
C ASP A 233 18.02 -15.90 -2.22
N THR A 234 18.28 -14.69 -2.73
CA THR A 234 19.21 -13.74 -2.09
C THR A 234 18.72 -13.33 -0.70
N CYS A 235 17.43 -13.02 -0.56
CA CYS A 235 16.84 -12.61 0.72
C CYS A 235 16.86 -13.78 1.74
N LEU A 236 16.40 -14.97 1.36
CA LEU A 236 16.33 -16.12 2.26
C LEU A 236 17.73 -16.60 2.67
N ASN A 237 18.66 -16.71 1.71
CA ASN A 237 20.07 -17.08 2.02
C ASN A 237 20.80 -16.01 2.82
N GLY A 238 20.33 -14.76 2.78
CA GLY A 238 20.87 -13.64 3.54
C GLY A 238 20.26 -13.47 4.92
N GLY A 239 19.32 -14.33 5.33
CA GLY A 239 18.76 -14.36 6.68
C GLY A 239 17.36 -13.75 6.83
N ALA A 240 16.70 -13.32 5.74
CA ALA A 240 15.29 -13.01 5.81
C ALA A 240 14.49 -14.27 6.10
N LYS A 241 13.44 -14.15 6.91
CA LYS A 241 12.64 -15.30 7.31
C LYS A 241 11.67 -15.75 6.21
N THR A 242 11.09 -14.81 5.52
CA THR A 242 10.21 -15.04 4.36
C THR A 242 10.17 -13.80 3.48
N ILE A 243 9.52 -13.91 2.31
CA ILE A 243 9.36 -12.84 1.33
C ILE A 243 8.04 -13.05 0.60
N TRP A 244 7.40 -11.96 0.18
CA TRP A 244 6.18 -11.95 -0.62
C TRP A 244 6.18 -10.84 -1.67
N ILE A 245 5.28 -10.93 -2.63
CA ILE A 245 4.99 -9.86 -3.58
C ILE A 245 4.14 -8.79 -2.89
N SER A 246 4.57 -7.54 -2.89
CA SER A 246 3.78 -6.41 -2.40
C SER A 246 2.73 -6.01 -3.42
N GLY A 247 1.46 -6.08 -3.05
CA GLY A 247 0.33 -5.74 -3.91
C GLY A 247 0.31 -6.53 -5.22
N SER A 248 0.28 -5.81 -6.34
CA SER A 248 0.39 -6.39 -7.69
C SER A 248 1.84 -6.74 -8.08
N GLY A 249 2.82 -6.27 -7.33
CA GLY A 249 4.23 -6.22 -7.72
C GLY A 249 4.52 -4.88 -8.46
N SER A 250 5.70 -4.68 -8.97
CA SER A 250 6.88 -5.56 -9.04
C SER A 250 7.67 -5.68 -7.72
N THR A 251 7.35 -4.88 -6.71
CA THR A 251 8.06 -4.88 -5.42
C THR A 251 7.94 -6.22 -4.71
N LEU A 252 9.07 -6.69 -4.20
CA LEU A 252 9.18 -7.81 -3.29
C LEU A 252 9.50 -7.30 -1.88
N MET A 253 8.90 -7.91 -0.86
CA MET A 253 9.09 -7.51 0.54
C MET A 253 9.51 -8.70 1.38
N ALA A 254 10.73 -8.66 1.90
CA ALA A 254 11.27 -9.65 2.81
C ALA A 254 11.16 -9.18 4.27
N VAL A 255 11.08 -10.10 5.22
CA VAL A 255 10.93 -9.77 6.65
C VAL A 255 12.00 -10.44 7.52
N THR A 256 12.47 -9.68 8.52
CA THR A 256 13.35 -10.11 9.60
C THR A 256 13.06 -9.29 10.87
N ASP A 257 13.48 -9.75 12.04
CA ASP A 257 13.51 -8.97 13.29
C ASP A 257 14.93 -8.54 13.70
N ASP A 258 15.93 -8.89 12.88
CA ASP A 258 17.32 -8.54 13.11
C ASP A 258 17.74 -7.35 12.21
N THR A 259 18.05 -6.23 12.85
CA THR A 259 18.49 -5.00 12.16
C THR A 259 19.83 -5.19 11.42
N ILE A 260 20.71 -6.09 11.90
CA ILE A 260 21.99 -6.38 11.24
C ILE A 260 21.72 -7.14 9.93
N VAL A 261 20.86 -8.15 10.01
CA VAL A 261 20.39 -8.90 8.81
C VAL A 261 19.74 -7.97 7.81
N ALA A 262 18.85 -7.06 8.26
CA ALA A 262 18.20 -6.11 7.39
C ALA A 262 19.19 -5.21 6.63
N LYS A 263 20.18 -4.65 7.33
CA LYS A 263 21.23 -3.82 6.73
C LYS A 263 22.15 -4.62 5.78
N PHE A 264 22.52 -5.83 6.17
CA PHE A 264 23.31 -6.73 5.32
C PHE A 264 22.55 -7.03 4.01
N LEU A 265 21.27 -7.38 4.10
CA LEU A 265 20.43 -7.65 2.95
C LEU A 265 20.31 -6.43 2.04
N GLN A 266 20.09 -5.24 2.60
CA GLN A 266 20.00 -4.02 1.81
C GLN A 266 21.28 -3.78 0.98
N VAL A 267 22.46 -3.93 1.57
CA VAL A 267 23.74 -3.78 0.86
C VAL A 267 23.86 -4.84 -0.24
N LYS A 268 23.65 -6.10 0.11
CA LYS A 268 23.76 -7.23 -0.82
C LYS A 268 22.79 -7.11 -2.02
N LEU A 269 21.56 -6.69 -1.77
CA LEU A 269 20.55 -6.48 -2.81
C LEU A 269 20.93 -5.34 -3.75
N ARG A 270 21.47 -4.22 -3.23
CA ARG A 270 21.97 -3.12 -4.06
C ARG A 270 23.14 -3.53 -4.95
N GLU A 271 24.03 -4.40 -4.44
CA GLU A 271 25.14 -4.93 -5.22
C GLU A 271 24.70 -5.89 -6.31
N GLN A 272 23.77 -6.80 -6.00
CA GLN A 272 23.32 -7.82 -6.95
C GLN A 272 22.26 -7.31 -7.95
N PHE A 273 21.43 -6.36 -7.51
CA PHE A 273 20.34 -5.78 -8.30
C PHE A 273 20.47 -4.24 -8.36
N PRO A 274 21.52 -3.69 -8.98
CA PRO A 274 21.86 -2.26 -8.92
C PRO A 274 20.81 -1.35 -9.59
N LYS A 275 19.87 -1.91 -10.34
CA LYS A 275 18.75 -1.17 -10.95
C LYS A 275 17.49 -1.14 -10.06
N CYS A 276 17.49 -1.90 -8.98
CA CYS A 276 16.38 -1.92 -8.03
C CYS A 276 16.63 -0.95 -6.88
N ASP A 277 15.61 -0.22 -6.47
CA ASP A 277 15.66 0.52 -5.21
C ASP A 277 15.41 -0.42 -4.04
N THR A 278 16.07 -0.15 -2.91
CA THR A 278 15.94 -0.99 -1.71
C THR A 278 15.84 -0.12 -0.47
N HIS A 279 14.82 -0.39 0.35
CA HIS A 279 14.58 0.28 1.62
C HIS A 279 14.43 -0.73 2.74
N ILE A 280 14.76 -0.31 3.97
CA ILE A 280 14.40 -1.01 5.20
C ILE A 280 13.27 -0.21 5.81
N LEU A 281 12.09 -0.79 5.86
CA LEU A 281 10.87 -0.16 6.33
C LEU A 281 10.39 -0.80 7.64
N THR A 282 9.59 -0.04 8.36
CA THR A 282 8.77 -0.51 9.49
C THR A 282 7.30 -0.36 9.14
N CYS A 283 6.42 -0.92 9.94
CA CYS A 283 5.00 -0.59 9.85
C CYS A 283 4.80 0.87 10.25
N ASP A 284 4.01 1.61 9.48
CA ASP A 284 3.48 2.90 9.89
C ASP A 284 2.23 2.65 10.76
N THR A 285 2.18 3.23 11.95
CA THR A 285 1.10 3.01 12.92
C THR A 285 0.06 4.12 12.94
N GLU A 286 0.36 5.26 12.31
CA GLU A 286 -0.44 6.47 12.39
C GLU A 286 -1.42 6.62 11.21
N GLY A 287 -1.04 6.12 10.03
CA GLY A 287 -1.76 6.36 8.78
C GLY A 287 -1.62 7.81 8.30
N ALA A 288 -2.53 8.21 7.43
CA ALA A 288 -2.50 9.54 6.84
C ALA A 288 -2.67 10.66 7.87
N GLN A 289 -1.85 11.70 7.74
CA GLN A 289 -1.80 12.85 8.65
C GLN A 289 -1.98 14.16 7.89
N ILE A 290 -2.54 15.17 8.56
CA ILE A 290 -2.69 16.52 8.04
C ILE A 290 -2.03 17.53 8.97
N GLU A 291 -1.32 18.49 8.38
CA GLU A 291 -0.69 19.62 9.05
C GLU A 291 -1.20 20.92 8.40
N TYR A 292 -1.59 21.88 9.23
CA TYR A 292 -1.98 23.22 8.80
C TYR A 292 -0.74 24.12 8.86
N LEU A 293 -0.35 24.69 7.70
CA LEU A 293 0.85 25.51 7.51
C LEU A 293 0.56 27.03 7.59
#